data_9d4a5db160f7e85269498dba2a765908
#
_entry.id   9d4a5db160f7e85269498dba2a765908
#
_cell.length_a   1.000
_cell.length_b   1.000
_cell.length_c   1.000
_cell.angle_alpha   90.00
_cell.angle_beta   90.00
_cell.angle_gamma   90.00
#
_symmetry.space_group_name_H-M   'P 1'
#
loop_
_entity.id
_entity.type
_entity.pdbx_description
1 polymer ?
#
loop_
_entity_poly.entity_id
_entity_poly.type
_entity_poly.pdbx_seq_one_letter_code
_entity_poly.pdbx_strand_id
1 'polypeptide(L)'
;MAQQTGILGIRGTVGGLVFRKDGSISQKPASNRAAFQSAPGLARTRENAAEFGLSAKYSKLLRDSLRVAIASASDSRLASRLTKAMREVIGLDDTNDRGQRVFDSSNSAPLLGFNFNAGAGIGQTMYFPYEVTGAGADVTMTIPALNPVSDIAAPQGTTHFELVFAASSLDMEMLTFTNAVVAAPLGILPVNSPALVNQTLVASFPAAPADANLVVGVVGINFYQQVNGKFYPLNNNSTNPLAIEYVA
;
A
#
# COMPACT_ATOMS: atom_id res chain seq x y z
N MET A 1 -28.49 -2.96 -35.05
CA MET A 1 -27.27 -3.55 -34.48
C MET A 1 -27.08 -4.95 -35.09
N ALA A 2 -25.91 -5.28 -35.55
CA ALA A 2 -25.61 -6.63 -36.01
C ALA A 2 -25.35 -7.53 -34.79
N GLN A 3 -25.79 -8.78 -34.84
CA GLN A 3 -25.63 -9.75 -33.75
C GLN A 3 -24.87 -10.98 -34.28
N GLN A 4 -23.92 -11.46 -33.48
CA GLN A 4 -23.20 -12.68 -33.81
C GLN A 4 -24.00 -13.89 -33.35
N THR A 5 -24.28 -14.80 -34.28
CA THR A 5 -25.06 -16.04 -34.04
C THR A 5 -24.21 -17.34 -34.24
N GLY A 6 -22.88 -17.20 -34.34
CA GLY A 6 -21.97 -18.33 -34.57
C GLY A 6 -21.61 -19.12 -33.30
N ILE A 7 -21.14 -20.36 -33.47
CA ILE A 7 -20.70 -21.27 -32.41
C ILE A 7 -19.46 -20.75 -31.68
N LEU A 8 -18.62 -19.94 -32.35
CA LEU A 8 -17.44 -19.33 -31.76
C LEU A 8 -17.79 -17.96 -31.13
N GLY A 9 -17.76 -17.90 -29.79
CA GLY A 9 -17.95 -16.69 -29.05
C GLY A 9 -16.76 -15.70 -29.16
N ILE A 10 -16.71 -14.91 -30.22
CA ILE A 10 -15.67 -13.87 -30.37
C ILE A 10 -15.96 -12.73 -29.37
N ARG A 11 -14.95 -12.30 -28.63
CA ARG A 11 -14.99 -11.17 -27.70
C ARG A 11 -13.77 -10.28 -27.89
N GLY A 12 -13.95 -8.97 -27.81
CA GLY A 12 -12.85 -8.02 -27.96
C GLY A 12 -13.03 -7.09 -29.16
N THR A 13 -11.95 -6.43 -29.57
CA THR A 13 -11.97 -5.49 -30.70
C THR A 13 -11.14 -6.06 -31.85
N VAL A 14 -11.76 -6.17 -33.02
CA VAL A 14 -11.11 -6.64 -34.25
C VAL A 14 -11.50 -5.69 -35.38
N GLY A 15 -10.52 -5.14 -36.11
CA GLY A 15 -10.75 -4.33 -37.30
C GLY A 15 -11.70 -3.11 -37.11
N GLY A 16 -11.71 -2.53 -35.92
CA GLY A 16 -12.61 -1.40 -35.60
C GLY A 16 -14.03 -1.82 -35.16
N LEU A 17 -14.31 -3.12 -35.05
CA LEU A 17 -15.56 -3.66 -34.48
C LEU A 17 -15.31 -4.15 -33.06
N VAL A 18 -16.27 -3.87 -32.16
CA VAL A 18 -16.28 -4.35 -30.78
C VAL A 18 -17.31 -5.44 -30.64
N PHE A 19 -16.87 -6.67 -30.31
CA PHE A 19 -17.69 -7.85 -30.03
C PHE A 19 -17.92 -7.92 -28.51
N ARG A 20 -19.16 -7.79 -28.07
CA ARG A 20 -19.55 -7.80 -26.66
C ARG A 20 -19.97 -9.18 -26.18
N LYS A 21 -20.02 -9.33 -24.85
CA LYS A 21 -20.42 -10.59 -24.20
C LYS A 21 -21.87 -10.99 -24.50
N ASP A 22 -22.74 -10.03 -24.77
CA ASP A 22 -24.15 -10.20 -25.11
C ASP A 22 -24.39 -10.59 -26.60
N GLY A 23 -23.31 -10.86 -27.34
CA GLY A 23 -23.38 -11.16 -28.79
C GLY A 23 -23.58 -9.94 -29.68
N SER A 24 -23.69 -8.73 -29.12
CA SER A 24 -23.80 -7.51 -29.94
C SER A 24 -22.47 -7.11 -30.55
N ILE A 25 -22.55 -6.56 -31.76
CA ILE A 25 -21.39 -6.00 -32.47
C ILE A 25 -21.66 -4.52 -32.71
N SER A 26 -20.71 -3.67 -32.33
CA SER A 26 -20.76 -2.24 -32.54
C SER A 26 -19.48 -1.72 -33.15
N GLN A 27 -19.55 -0.63 -33.87
CA GLN A 27 -18.35 0.05 -34.33
C GLN A 27 -17.61 0.66 -33.12
N LYS A 28 -16.29 0.53 -33.09
CA LYS A 28 -15.45 1.18 -32.08
C LYS A 28 -15.64 2.70 -32.19
N PRO A 29 -16.04 3.40 -31.12
CA PRO A 29 -16.13 4.85 -31.15
C PRO A 29 -14.76 5.45 -31.52
N ALA A 30 -14.74 6.44 -32.41
CA ALA A 30 -13.53 7.21 -32.65
C ALA A 30 -13.12 7.90 -31.34
N SER A 31 -11.84 7.68 -30.92
CA SER A 31 -11.32 8.41 -29.76
C SER A 31 -11.11 9.87 -30.20
N ASN A 32 -11.92 10.78 -29.69
CA ASN A 32 -11.76 12.20 -29.98
C ASN A 32 -11.02 12.87 -28.81
N ARG A 33 -9.68 12.81 -28.84
CA ARG A 33 -8.82 13.43 -27.83
C ARG A 33 -9.04 14.96 -27.77
N ALA A 34 -9.24 15.61 -28.91
CA ALA A 34 -9.50 17.05 -28.95
C ALA A 34 -10.82 17.41 -28.26
N ALA A 35 -11.88 16.64 -28.50
CA ALA A 35 -13.15 16.84 -27.80
C ALA A 35 -13.02 16.53 -26.30
N PHE A 36 -12.26 15.53 -25.92
CA PHE A 36 -12.00 15.28 -24.50
C PHE A 36 -11.31 16.47 -23.83
N GLN A 37 -10.37 17.11 -24.50
CA GLN A 37 -9.62 18.26 -23.96
C GLN A 37 -10.43 19.55 -23.89
N SER A 38 -11.36 19.80 -24.83
CA SER A 38 -12.01 21.10 -24.98
C SER A 38 -13.51 21.10 -24.68
N ALA A 39 -14.23 19.98 -24.81
CA ALA A 39 -15.68 19.96 -24.67
C ALA A 39 -16.11 20.33 -23.24
N PRO A 40 -17.00 21.36 -23.05
CA PRO A 40 -17.46 21.77 -21.73
C PRO A 40 -18.17 20.63 -20.95
N GLY A 41 -18.94 19.78 -21.62
CA GLY A 41 -19.65 18.66 -21.02
C GLY A 41 -18.72 17.58 -20.47
N LEU A 42 -17.42 17.59 -20.82
CA LEU A 42 -16.41 16.65 -20.31
C LEU A 42 -15.51 17.26 -19.22
N ALA A 43 -15.78 18.48 -18.75
CA ALA A 43 -14.99 19.15 -17.72
C ALA A 43 -14.82 18.27 -16.47
N ARG A 44 -15.93 17.76 -15.92
CA ARG A 44 -15.92 16.87 -14.74
C ARG A 44 -15.14 15.57 -14.98
N THR A 45 -15.15 15.03 -16.19
CA THR A 45 -14.39 13.84 -16.54
C THR A 45 -12.89 14.13 -16.56
N ARG A 46 -12.49 15.31 -17.05
CA ARG A 46 -11.09 15.76 -17.02
C ARG A 46 -10.59 15.98 -15.60
N GLU A 47 -11.36 16.66 -14.75
CA GLU A 47 -11.05 16.89 -13.35
C GLU A 47 -10.82 15.54 -12.61
N ASN A 48 -11.77 14.60 -12.77
CA ASN A 48 -11.63 13.26 -12.20
C ASN A 48 -10.41 12.50 -12.73
N ALA A 49 -10.11 12.62 -14.02
CA ALA A 49 -8.96 11.97 -14.63
C ALA A 49 -7.63 12.56 -14.11
N ALA A 50 -7.57 13.89 -13.91
CA ALA A 50 -6.40 14.56 -13.35
C ALA A 50 -6.11 14.10 -11.91
N GLU A 51 -7.10 14.17 -11.02
CA GLU A 51 -6.97 13.72 -9.62
C GLU A 51 -6.65 12.24 -9.52
N PHE A 52 -7.28 11.39 -10.33
CA PHE A 52 -6.97 9.95 -10.35
C PHE A 52 -5.54 9.69 -10.83
N GLY A 53 -5.11 10.41 -11.87
CA GLY A 53 -3.74 10.29 -12.38
C GLY A 53 -2.70 10.71 -11.35
N LEU A 54 -2.96 11.78 -10.58
CA LEU A 54 -2.11 12.24 -9.49
C LEU A 54 -2.08 11.21 -8.34
N SER A 55 -3.25 10.74 -7.90
CA SER A 55 -3.36 9.69 -6.87
C SER A 55 -2.60 8.42 -7.23
N ALA A 56 -2.64 8.02 -8.50
CA ALA A 56 -1.90 6.85 -8.99
C ALA A 56 -0.37 7.06 -8.94
N LYS A 57 0.12 8.28 -9.24
CA LYS A 57 1.54 8.63 -9.12
C LYS A 57 2.00 8.56 -7.66
N TYR A 58 1.26 9.14 -6.73
CA TYR A 58 1.57 9.11 -5.31
C TYR A 58 1.49 7.70 -4.73
N SER A 59 0.47 6.93 -5.10
CA SER A 59 0.38 5.52 -4.75
C SER A 59 1.57 4.69 -5.26
N LYS A 60 2.05 5.00 -6.47
CA LYS A 60 3.26 4.36 -7.00
C LYS A 60 4.49 4.75 -6.20
N LEU A 61 4.68 6.05 -5.90
CA LEU A 61 5.81 6.55 -5.12
C LEU A 61 5.88 5.85 -3.75
N LEU A 62 4.77 5.76 -3.01
CA LEU A 62 4.71 5.09 -1.71
C LEU A 62 5.03 3.59 -1.83
N ARG A 63 4.55 2.90 -2.86
CA ARG A 63 4.89 1.48 -3.08
C ARG A 63 6.35 1.27 -3.46
N ASP A 64 6.91 2.19 -4.22
CA ASP A 64 8.33 2.11 -4.63
C ASP A 64 9.24 2.39 -3.42
N SER A 65 8.85 3.31 -2.53
CA SER A 65 9.60 3.63 -1.32
C SER A 65 9.63 2.46 -0.32
N LEU A 66 8.52 1.77 -0.10
CA LEU A 66 8.40 0.65 0.84
C LEU A 66 8.54 -0.73 0.17
N ARG A 67 9.15 -0.79 -1.00
CA ARG A 67 9.20 -1.99 -1.85
C ARG A 67 9.71 -3.23 -1.11
N VAL A 68 10.71 -3.08 -0.27
CA VAL A 68 11.32 -4.21 0.48
C VAL A 68 10.31 -4.79 1.47
N ALA A 69 9.63 -3.95 2.25
CA ALA A 69 8.61 -4.39 3.20
C ALA A 69 7.38 -4.98 2.49
N ILE A 70 6.93 -4.35 1.40
CA ILE A 70 5.77 -4.78 0.62
C ILE A 70 6.01 -6.13 -0.08
N ALA A 71 7.26 -6.45 -0.45
CA ALA A 71 7.59 -7.70 -1.14
C ALA A 71 7.19 -8.95 -0.34
N SER A 72 7.18 -8.86 0.98
CA SER A 72 6.81 -9.96 1.89
C SER A 72 5.35 -9.94 2.34
N ALA A 73 4.58 -8.88 2.06
CA ALA A 73 3.23 -8.70 2.61
C ALA A 73 2.35 -7.85 1.68
N SER A 74 1.89 -8.41 0.56
CA SER A 74 1.04 -7.68 -0.38
C SER A 74 0.00 -8.58 -1.05
N ASP A 75 -1.10 -7.98 -1.50
CA ASP A 75 -2.11 -8.63 -2.30
C ASP A 75 -2.18 -8.09 -3.74
N SER A 76 -2.86 -8.84 -4.62
CA SER A 76 -2.99 -8.47 -6.04
C SER A 76 -3.75 -7.16 -6.30
N ARG A 77 -4.50 -6.65 -5.32
CA ARG A 77 -5.31 -5.42 -5.41
C ARG A 77 -4.67 -4.23 -4.68
N LEU A 78 -3.49 -4.41 -4.09
CA LEU A 78 -2.80 -3.37 -3.33
C LEU A 78 -2.76 -2.03 -4.10
N ALA A 79 -2.32 -2.05 -5.36
CA ALA A 79 -2.17 -0.83 -6.15
C ALA A 79 -3.48 -0.04 -6.29
N SER A 80 -4.60 -0.73 -6.53
CA SER A 80 -5.91 -0.08 -6.68
C SER A 80 -6.46 0.42 -5.34
N ARG A 81 -6.26 -0.34 -4.24
CA ARG A 81 -6.68 0.06 -2.89
C ARG A 81 -5.90 1.29 -2.42
N LEU A 82 -4.58 1.29 -2.60
CA LEU A 82 -3.74 2.42 -2.21
C LEU A 82 -4.02 3.67 -3.06
N THR A 83 -4.28 3.49 -4.37
CA THR A 83 -4.70 4.62 -5.22
C THR A 83 -6.03 5.22 -4.74
N LYS A 84 -6.96 4.39 -4.26
CA LYS A 84 -8.21 4.87 -3.66
C LYS A 84 -7.94 5.67 -2.39
N ALA A 85 -7.12 5.15 -1.46
CA ALA A 85 -6.76 5.87 -0.23
C ALA A 85 -6.04 7.21 -0.53
N MET A 86 -5.09 7.22 -1.47
CA MET A 86 -4.44 8.48 -1.91
C MET A 86 -5.42 9.47 -2.53
N ARG A 87 -6.46 8.98 -3.22
CA ARG A 87 -7.49 9.86 -3.75
C ARG A 87 -8.35 10.47 -2.66
N GLU A 88 -8.60 9.74 -1.58
CA GLU A 88 -9.30 10.25 -0.39
C GLU A 88 -8.48 11.38 0.25
N VAL A 89 -7.16 11.22 0.39
CA VAL A 89 -6.25 12.28 0.88
C VAL A 89 -6.30 13.53 0.00
N ILE A 90 -6.10 13.39 -1.32
CA ILE A 90 -6.16 14.52 -2.25
C ILE A 90 -7.55 15.19 -2.23
N GLY A 91 -8.60 14.40 -2.03
CA GLY A 91 -9.96 14.89 -1.94
C GLY A 91 -10.22 15.84 -0.77
N LEU A 92 -9.39 15.80 0.27
CA LEU A 92 -9.46 16.67 1.45
C LEU A 92 -8.84 18.06 1.23
N ASP A 93 -8.14 18.27 0.13
CA ASP A 93 -7.67 19.62 -0.25
C ASP A 93 -8.88 20.51 -0.53
N ASP A 94 -9.11 21.48 0.32
CA ASP A 94 -10.18 22.48 0.26
C ASP A 94 -9.71 23.84 -0.25
N THR A 95 -8.41 24.00 -0.51
CA THR A 95 -7.80 25.25 -1.01
C THR A 95 -7.79 25.33 -2.53
N ASN A 96 -7.65 24.19 -3.21
CA ASN A 96 -7.59 24.12 -4.66
C ASN A 96 -8.90 23.65 -5.26
N ASP A 97 -9.20 24.16 -6.46
CA ASP A 97 -10.36 23.73 -7.23
C ASP A 97 -10.24 22.25 -7.63
N ARG A 98 -11.40 21.61 -7.77
CA ARG A 98 -11.48 20.24 -8.24
C ARG A 98 -10.76 20.04 -9.57
N GLY A 99 -9.92 19.02 -9.66
CA GLY A 99 -9.04 18.74 -10.77
C GLY A 99 -7.67 19.42 -10.68
N GLN A 100 -7.49 20.34 -9.73
CA GLN A 100 -6.22 20.99 -9.40
C GLN A 100 -5.73 20.65 -7.99
N ARG A 101 -6.49 19.81 -7.27
CA ARG A 101 -6.16 19.39 -5.91
C ARG A 101 -4.82 18.67 -5.87
N VAL A 102 -4.05 18.99 -4.83
CA VAL A 102 -2.73 18.43 -4.58
C VAL A 102 -2.69 17.68 -3.24
N PHE A 103 -1.59 17.04 -2.98
CA PHE A 103 -1.33 16.43 -1.69
C PHE A 103 -0.98 17.50 -0.65
N ASP A 104 -1.55 17.35 0.54
CA ASP A 104 -1.18 18.09 1.74
C ASP A 104 -0.91 17.07 2.86
N SER A 105 0.26 17.17 3.51
CA SER A 105 0.66 16.26 4.59
C SER A 105 -0.32 16.30 5.76
N SER A 106 -0.91 17.45 6.07
CA SER A 106 -1.92 17.61 7.13
C SER A 106 -3.18 16.76 6.92
N ASN A 107 -3.46 16.36 5.68
CA ASN A 107 -4.60 15.54 5.27
C ASN A 107 -4.27 14.04 5.18
N SER A 108 -3.10 13.61 5.67
CA SER A 108 -2.60 12.23 5.52
C SER A 108 -3.32 11.17 6.39
N ALA A 109 -4.13 11.59 7.36
CA ALA A 109 -4.83 10.72 8.30
C ALA A 109 -5.56 9.50 7.67
N PRO A 110 -6.20 9.59 6.47
CA PRO A 110 -6.83 8.42 5.84
C PRO A 110 -5.88 7.28 5.46
N LEU A 111 -4.56 7.51 5.48
CA LEU A 111 -3.56 6.47 5.24
C LEU A 111 -3.27 5.63 6.49
N LEU A 112 -3.52 6.17 7.69
CA LEU A 112 -3.29 5.45 8.94
C LEU A 112 -4.16 4.19 8.99
N GLY A 113 -3.58 3.06 9.39
CA GLY A 113 -4.26 1.76 9.41
C GLY A 113 -4.42 1.10 8.04
N PHE A 114 -3.85 1.66 6.96
CA PHE A 114 -3.91 1.03 5.65
C PHE A 114 -3.12 -0.28 5.63
N ASN A 115 -3.81 -1.40 5.42
CA ASN A 115 -3.19 -2.72 5.31
C ASN A 115 -2.74 -2.98 3.86
N PHE A 116 -1.46 -3.30 3.66
CA PHE A 116 -0.90 -3.65 2.34
C PHE A 116 -1.37 -5.02 1.86
N ASN A 117 -1.68 -5.93 2.79
CA ASN A 117 -2.27 -7.23 2.52
C ASN A 117 -3.70 -7.29 3.08
N ALA A 118 -4.70 -7.23 2.22
CA ALA A 118 -6.10 -7.30 2.64
C ALA A 118 -6.51 -8.67 3.21
N GLY A 119 -5.75 -9.72 2.89
CA GLY A 119 -5.98 -11.08 3.40
C GLY A 119 -5.40 -11.33 4.81
N ALA A 120 -4.54 -10.41 5.29
CA ALA A 120 -3.90 -10.51 6.60
C ALA A 120 -3.88 -9.14 7.27
N GLY A 121 -4.87 -8.88 8.11
CA GLY A 121 -4.94 -7.64 8.89
C GLY A 121 -3.99 -7.67 10.08
N ILE A 122 -3.32 -6.54 10.37
CA ILE A 122 -2.37 -6.46 11.49
C ILE A 122 -3.06 -6.76 12.83
N GLY A 123 -4.24 -6.20 13.09
CA GLY A 123 -5.01 -6.44 14.32
C GLY A 123 -5.60 -7.85 14.46
N GLN A 124 -5.53 -8.69 13.41
CA GLN A 124 -5.89 -10.10 13.47
C GLN A 124 -4.70 -11.01 13.80
N THR A 125 -3.49 -10.45 13.78
CA THR A 125 -2.26 -11.22 13.88
C THR A 125 -1.41 -10.78 15.06
N MET A 126 -1.38 -9.48 15.37
CA MET A 126 -0.57 -8.89 16.43
C MET A 126 -1.49 -8.36 17.54
N TYR A 127 -1.41 -8.98 18.72
CA TYR A 127 -2.25 -8.65 19.90
C TYR A 127 -1.45 -7.97 21.02
N PHE A 128 -0.13 -7.83 20.88
CA PHE A 128 0.69 -7.12 21.85
C PHE A 128 0.56 -5.60 21.69
N PRO A 129 0.67 -4.83 22.78
CA PRO A 129 0.68 -3.37 22.70
C PRO A 129 1.97 -2.87 22.06
N TYR A 130 1.84 -1.92 21.17
CA TYR A 130 2.96 -1.16 20.61
C TYR A 130 2.51 0.26 20.29
N GLU A 131 3.47 1.15 20.20
CA GLU A 131 3.26 2.55 19.81
C GLU A 131 4.30 2.94 18.76
N VAL A 132 3.88 3.68 17.74
CA VAL A 132 4.78 4.23 16.73
C VAL A 132 4.72 5.75 16.79
N THR A 133 5.89 6.37 17.02
CA THR A 133 6.02 7.82 17.13
C THR A 133 7.14 8.31 16.22
N GLY A 134 7.04 9.58 15.79
CA GLY A 134 8.10 10.24 15.01
C GLY A 134 8.63 11.46 15.74
N ALA A 135 9.94 11.64 15.74
CA ALA A 135 10.61 12.81 16.29
C ALA A 135 11.89 13.13 15.51
N GLY A 136 11.95 14.32 14.92
CA GLY A 136 13.12 14.76 14.14
C GLY A 136 13.40 13.82 12.95
N ALA A 137 14.54 13.16 12.95
CA ALA A 137 14.94 12.23 11.89
C ALA A 137 14.51 10.78 12.16
N ASP A 138 13.84 10.50 13.28
CA ASP A 138 13.58 9.14 13.72
C ASP A 138 12.08 8.83 13.75
N VAL A 139 11.72 7.64 13.26
CA VAL A 139 10.44 7.00 13.55
C VAL A 139 10.72 5.81 14.44
N THR A 140 10.07 5.77 15.59
CA THR A 140 10.35 4.79 16.66
C THR A 140 9.13 3.94 16.94
N MET A 141 9.30 2.62 16.97
CA MET A 141 8.31 1.68 17.47
C MET A 141 8.73 1.19 18.85
N THR A 142 7.88 1.38 19.83
CA THR A 142 8.08 0.90 21.21
C THR A 142 7.13 -0.25 21.51
N ILE A 143 7.66 -1.34 22.01
CA ILE A 143 6.93 -2.55 22.40
C ILE A 143 7.20 -2.81 23.89
N PRO A 144 6.26 -2.47 24.80
CA PRO A 144 6.44 -2.66 26.24
C PRO A 144 6.63 -4.13 26.62
N ALA A 145 5.81 -5.00 26.05
CA ALA A 145 5.89 -6.45 26.28
C ALA A 145 5.33 -7.20 25.06
N LEU A 146 5.96 -8.31 24.72
CA LEU A 146 5.55 -9.22 23.66
C LEU A 146 5.82 -10.66 24.10
N ASN A 147 4.77 -11.46 24.25
CA ASN A 147 4.87 -12.90 24.42
C ASN A 147 4.48 -13.57 23.10
N PRO A 148 5.42 -14.12 22.32
CA PRO A 148 5.13 -14.67 21.00
C PRO A 148 4.06 -15.75 20.99
N VAL A 149 3.96 -16.53 22.07
CA VAL A 149 3.02 -17.67 22.17
C VAL A 149 1.56 -17.19 22.30
N SER A 150 1.32 -16.11 23.04
CA SER A 150 -0.04 -15.60 23.32
C SER A 150 -0.43 -14.43 22.42
N ASP A 151 0.53 -13.62 22.01
CA ASP A 151 0.26 -12.30 21.43
C ASP A 151 0.44 -12.26 19.90
N ILE A 152 0.84 -13.40 19.31
CA ILE A 152 0.95 -13.54 17.85
C ILE A 152 0.06 -14.68 17.37
N ALA A 153 -0.94 -14.37 16.54
CA ALA A 153 -1.74 -15.38 15.85
C ALA A 153 -0.97 -15.95 14.65
N ALA A 154 -0.03 -16.84 14.93
CA ALA A 154 0.79 -17.46 13.89
C ALA A 154 -0.02 -18.49 13.07
N PRO A 155 0.05 -18.46 11.73
CA PRO A 155 -0.56 -19.48 10.88
C PRO A 155 -0.03 -20.87 11.16
N GLN A 156 -0.85 -21.91 10.89
CA GLN A 156 -0.44 -23.29 11.08
C GLN A 156 0.83 -23.63 10.29
N GLY A 157 1.79 -24.30 10.93
CA GLY A 157 3.07 -24.66 10.33
C GLY A 157 4.16 -23.62 10.53
N THR A 158 3.86 -22.48 11.16
CA THR A 158 4.87 -21.47 11.53
C THR A 158 5.79 -22.03 12.61
N THR A 159 7.09 -21.91 12.41
CA THR A 159 8.11 -22.20 13.42
C THR A 159 8.81 -20.94 13.93
N HIS A 160 8.91 -19.92 13.07
CA HIS A 160 9.61 -18.67 13.35
C HIS A 160 8.83 -17.47 12.78
N PHE A 161 9.08 -16.32 13.34
CA PHE A 161 8.55 -15.04 12.87
C PHE A 161 9.63 -13.95 12.87
N GLU A 162 9.38 -12.89 12.15
CA GLU A 162 10.22 -11.70 12.07
C GLU A 162 9.33 -10.46 12.09
N LEU A 163 9.62 -9.52 12.99
CA LEU A 163 8.96 -8.21 12.95
C LEU A 163 9.54 -7.37 11.81
N VAL A 164 8.67 -6.70 11.08
CA VAL A 164 9.03 -5.77 10.00
C VAL A 164 8.72 -4.36 10.50
N PHE A 165 9.72 -3.50 10.48
CA PHE A 165 9.55 -2.09 10.78
C PHE A 165 10.34 -1.26 9.77
N ALA A 166 9.68 -0.31 9.13
CA ALA A 166 10.30 0.58 8.16
C ALA A 166 9.59 1.93 8.16
N ALA A 167 10.32 2.98 7.82
CA ALA A 167 9.77 4.29 7.58
C ALA A 167 10.20 4.84 6.23
N SER A 168 9.39 5.72 5.65
CA SER A 168 9.71 6.43 4.42
C SER A 168 9.23 7.87 4.50
N SER A 169 10.07 8.79 4.07
CA SER A 169 9.72 10.19 3.83
C SER A 169 9.57 10.40 2.33
N LEU A 170 8.44 10.91 1.91
CA LEU A 170 8.08 11.10 0.51
C LEU A 170 7.86 12.59 0.22
N ASP A 171 8.60 13.11 -0.75
CA ASP A 171 8.34 14.41 -1.35
C ASP A 171 7.33 14.22 -2.49
N MET A 172 6.11 14.68 -2.27
CA MET A 172 5.02 14.51 -3.23
C MET A 172 5.10 15.46 -4.41
N GLU A 173 5.81 16.58 -4.28
CA GLU A 173 6.02 17.54 -5.35
C GLU A 173 7.12 17.06 -6.31
N MET A 174 8.27 16.72 -5.76
CA MET A 174 9.42 16.26 -6.55
C MET A 174 9.31 14.78 -6.94
N LEU A 175 8.36 14.03 -6.37
CA LEU A 175 8.18 12.58 -6.55
C LEU A 175 9.44 11.78 -6.21
N THR A 176 10.08 12.16 -5.10
CA THR A 176 11.26 11.50 -4.55
C THR A 176 10.99 10.95 -3.15
N PHE A 177 11.83 10.07 -2.68
CA PHE A 177 11.68 9.49 -1.34
C PHE A 177 13.03 9.18 -0.70
N THR A 178 13.02 9.15 0.64
CA THR A 178 14.12 8.67 1.47
C THR A 178 13.59 7.59 2.41
N ASN A 179 14.30 6.46 2.50
CA ASN A 179 13.88 5.34 3.32
C ASN A 179 14.74 5.19 4.57
N ALA A 180 14.10 4.78 5.65
CA ALA A 180 14.72 4.24 6.83
C ALA A 180 14.15 2.83 7.08
N VAL A 181 14.91 1.81 6.73
CA VAL A 181 14.50 0.41 6.89
C VAL A 181 15.29 -0.22 8.01
N VAL A 182 14.59 -0.72 9.01
CA VAL A 182 15.19 -1.55 10.07
C VAL A 182 15.11 -2.99 9.59
N ALA A 183 16.20 -3.49 9.03
CA ALA A 183 16.27 -4.87 8.54
C ALA A 183 16.27 -5.83 9.74
N ALA A 184 15.24 -6.69 9.82
CA ALA A 184 15.09 -7.72 10.85
C ALA A 184 15.44 -7.20 12.27
N PRO A 185 14.70 -6.21 12.79
CA PRO A 185 15.11 -5.42 13.97
C PRO A 185 15.37 -6.27 15.22
N LEU A 186 14.69 -7.42 15.35
CA LEU A 186 14.89 -8.40 16.42
C LEU A 186 15.43 -9.74 15.90
N GLY A 187 15.73 -9.83 14.60
CA GLY A 187 16.05 -11.08 13.91
C GLY A 187 14.84 -11.99 13.73
N ILE A 188 15.10 -13.19 13.20
CA ILE A 188 14.09 -14.23 13.05
C ILE A 188 14.02 -15.01 14.37
N LEU A 189 12.89 -14.93 15.06
CA LEU A 189 12.67 -15.52 16.38
C LEU A 189 11.77 -16.75 16.29
N PRO A 190 12.01 -17.79 17.11
CA PRO A 190 11.07 -18.91 17.25
C PRO A 190 9.72 -18.42 17.83
N VAL A 191 8.61 -18.99 17.38
CA VAL A 191 7.27 -18.67 17.91
C VAL A 191 7.09 -19.05 19.38
N ASN A 192 7.93 -19.91 19.90
CA ASN A 192 7.99 -20.32 21.32
C ASN A 192 9.14 -19.65 22.10
N SER A 193 9.72 -18.57 21.56
CA SER A 193 10.75 -17.82 22.28
C SER A 193 10.22 -17.19 23.56
N PRO A 194 11.09 -16.91 24.55
CA PRO A 194 10.71 -16.19 25.76
C PRO A 194 10.08 -14.84 25.46
N ALA A 195 9.26 -14.35 26.38
CA ALA A 195 8.68 -13.02 26.28
C ALA A 195 9.78 -11.94 26.17
N LEU A 196 9.57 -10.99 25.29
CA LEU A 196 10.40 -9.81 25.10
C LEU A 196 9.79 -8.63 25.86
N VAL A 197 10.61 -7.81 26.48
CA VAL A 197 10.16 -6.64 27.23
C VAL A 197 10.96 -5.41 26.81
N ASN A 198 10.31 -4.26 26.81
CA ASN A 198 10.94 -2.94 26.54
C ASN A 198 11.77 -2.91 25.25
N GLN A 199 11.21 -3.42 24.15
CA GLN A 199 11.87 -3.35 22.86
C GLN A 199 11.62 -1.99 22.22
N THR A 200 12.67 -1.38 21.69
CA THR A 200 12.61 -0.11 20.95
C THR A 200 13.28 -0.31 19.60
N LEU A 201 12.55 -0.07 18.53
CA LEU A 201 13.01 -0.18 17.15
C LEU A 201 13.02 1.21 16.54
N VAL A 202 14.16 1.65 16.03
CA VAL A 202 14.32 3.01 15.49
C VAL A 202 14.66 2.94 14.01
N ALA A 203 13.84 3.58 13.20
CA ALA A 203 14.10 3.83 11.78
C ALA A 203 14.56 5.28 11.62
N SER A 204 15.87 5.47 11.37
CA SER A 204 16.49 6.79 11.29
C SER A 204 16.71 7.20 9.85
N PHE A 205 16.21 8.38 9.48
CA PHE A 205 16.54 9.02 8.21
C PHE A 205 17.92 9.71 8.29
N PRO A 206 18.63 9.87 7.15
CA PRO A 206 19.90 10.58 7.13
C PRO A 206 19.81 12.04 7.58
N ALA A 207 18.64 12.65 7.43
CA ALA A 207 18.30 13.99 7.91
C ALA A 207 16.82 14.05 8.25
N ALA A 208 16.41 15.00 9.10
CA ALA A 208 15.00 15.21 9.41
C ALA A 208 14.20 15.49 8.12
N PRO A 209 13.06 14.79 7.91
CA PRO A 209 12.16 15.09 6.79
C PRO A 209 11.71 16.55 6.78
N ALA A 210 11.47 17.11 5.59
CA ALA A 210 10.84 18.43 5.50
C ALA A 210 9.36 18.35 5.93
N ASP A 211 8.83 19.42 6.49
CA ASP A 211 7.44 19.48 7.01
C ASP A 211 6.37 19.21 5.94
N ALA A 212 6.68 19.51 4.67
CA ALA A 212 5.78 19.26 3.54
C ALA A 212 5.79 17.80 3.06
N ASN A 213 6.76 16.99 3.52
CA ASN A 213 6.86 15.59 3.12
C ASN A 213 5.83 14.73 3.87
N LEU A 214 5.32 13.72 3.19
CA LEU A 214 4.60 12.63 3.86
C LEU A 214 5.60 11.69 4.51
N VAL A 215 5.56 11.58 5.83
CA VAL A 215 6.32 10.56 6.57
C VAL A 215 5.39 9.39 6.91
N VAL A 216 5.80 8.18 6.56
CA VAL A 216 5.02 6.96 6.78
C VAL A 216 5.87 5.95 7.54
N GLY A 217 5.34 5.44 8.66
CA GLY A 217 5.90 4.29 9.38
C GLY A 217 5.03 3.06 9.17
N VAL A 218 5.66 1.93 8.80
CA VAL A 218 4.95 0.66 8.57
C VAL A 218 5.43 -0.39 9.54
N VAL A 219 4.47 -1.16 10.04
CA VAL A 219 4.70 -2.30 10.94
C VAL A 219 4.11 -3.55 10.30
N GLY A 220 4.79 -4.67 10.46
CA GLY A 220 4.33 -5.94 9.94
C GLY A 220 5.02 -7.13 10.61
N ILE A 221 4.64 -8.32 10.17
CA ILE A 221 5.23 -9.57 10.64
C ILE A 221 5.33 -10.56 9.48
N ASN A 222 6.49 -11.20 9.36
CA ASN A 222 6.73 -12.26 8.41
C ASN A 222 6.75 -13.60 9.15
N PHE A 223 6.15 -14.62 8.55
CA PHE A 223 6.12 -15.98 9.10
C PHE A 223 6.98 -16.93 8.28
N TYR A 224 7.73 -17.77 8.99
CA TYR A 224 8.64 -18.73 8.39
C TYR A 224 8.44 -20.14 8.95
N GLN A 225 8.73 -21.10 8.09
CA GLN A 225 8.96 -22.49 8.48
C GLN A 225 10.46 -22.79 8.38
N GLN A 226 11.07 -23.27 9.46
CA GLN A 226 12.46 -23.75 9.43
C GLN A 226 12.49 -25.22 9.05
N VAL A 227 13.25 -25.54 8.01
CA VAL A 227 13.50 -26.92 7.57
C VAL A 227 15.00 -27.08 7.31
N ASN A 228 15.63 -28.06 7.97
CA ASN A 228 17.06 -28.32 7.81
C ASN A 228 17.97 -27.08 8.02
N GLY A 229 17.63 -26.25 9.01
CA GLY A 229 18.39 -25.04 9.34
C GLY A 229 18.18 -23.85 8.41
N LYS A 230 17.30 -23.95 7.40
CA LYS A 230 16.94 -22.84 6.49
C LYS A 230 15.52 -22.34 6.77
N PHE A 231 15.32 -21.04 6.65
CA PHE A 231 14.02 -20.40 6.78
C PHE A 231 13.34 -20.25 5.42
N TYR A 232 12.11 -20.73 5.34
CA TYR A 232 11.27 -20.61 4.14
C TYR A 232 10.03 -19.78 4.48
N PRO A 233 9.67 -18.78 3.65
CA PRO A 233 8.45 -18.02 3.85
C PRO A 233 7.23 -18.93 3.84
N LEU A 234 6.33 -18.70 4.81
CA LEU A 234 5.12 -19.50 4.93
C LEU A 234 4.05 -19.02 3.92
N ASN A 235 3.32 -19.97 3.31
CA ASN A 235 2.17 -19.70 2.44
C ASN A 235 2.43 -18.65 1.34
N ASN A 236 3.64 -18.59 0.79
CA ASN A 236 4.05 -17.57 -0.18
C ASN A 236 3.75 -16.14 0.31
N ASN A 237 3.93 -15.87 1.61
CA ASN A 237 3.69 -14.59 2.26
C ASN A 237 2.21 -14.11 2.26
N SER A 238 1.25 -14.94 1.90
CA SER A 238 -0.17 -14.55 1.83
C SER A 238 -0.79 -14.22 3.19
N THR A 239 -0.17 -14.70 4.26
CA THR A 239 -0.61 -14.51 5.65
C THR A 239 0.17 -13.46 6.42
N ASN A 240 1.12 -12.79 5.78
CA ASN A 240 1.94 -11.76 6.41
C ASN A 240 1.18 -10.42 6.43
N PRO A 241 0.89 -9.85 7.60
CA PRO A 241 0.33 -8.52 7.72
C PRO A 241 1.41 -7.45 7.53
N LEU A 242 1.02 -6.33 6.96
CA LEU A 242 1.79 -5.10 6.91
C LEU A 242 0.82 -3.93 6.87
N ALA A 243 0.96 -2.97 7.78
CA ALA A 243 0.09 -1.80 7.81
C ALA A 243 0.87 -0.51 8.04
N ILE A 244 0.26 0.61 7.66
CA ILE A 244 0.71 1.95 8.01
C ILE A 244 0.24 2.23 9.43
N GLU A 245 1.17 2.41 10.35
CA GLU A 245 0.90 2.66 11.78
C GLU A 245 1.37 4.06 12.22
N TYR A 246 2.00 4.81 11.34
CA TYR A 246 2.39 6.19 11.57
C TYR A 246 2.30 7.00 10.28
N VAL A 247 1.75 8.22 10.37
CA VAL A 247 1.74 9.24 9.32
C VAL A 247 1.98 10.63 9.93
N ALA A 248 2.75 11.46 9.25
CA ALA A 248 3.00 12.85 9.59
C ALA A 248 3.29 13.66 8.31
#